data_f1b781a8660d2a1916b9f21480a7f0f0
#
_entry.id   f1b781a8660d2a1916b9f21480a7f0f0
#
_cell.length_a   1.000
_cell.length_b   1.000
_cell.length_c   1.000
_cell.angle_alpha   90.00
_cell.angle_beta   90.00
_cell.angle_gamma   90.00
#
_symmetry.space_group_name_H-M   'P 1'
#
loop_
_entity.id
_entity.type
_entity.pdbx_description
1 polymer ?
#
loop_
_entity_poly.entity_id
_entity_poly.type
_entity_poly.pdbx_seq_one_letter_code
_entity_poly.pdbx_strand_id
1 'polypeptide(L)'
;MIQGGCPEGTGMGGPGYSIKGEFAANGFDNQLKHTAGVISMARSMMPDSAGSQFFIMHKDAPHLDGQYAAFGKVVEGMDVVNQIAETDTDFSDKPYDDQIIKSIKVETFDVDYPEPQKC
;
A
#
# COMPACT_ATOMS: atom_id res chain seq x y z
N MET A 1 10.31 -2.47 -1.05
CA MET A 1 8.87 -2.67 -0.79
C MET A 1 8.27 -3.66 -1.75
N ILE A 2 7.11 -4.19 -1.42
CA ILE A 2 6.26 -4.92 -2.36
C ILE A 2 4.95 -4.15 -2.51
N GLN A 3 4.40 -4.14 -3.71
CA GLN A 3 3.19 -3.38 -4.03
C GLN A 3 2.16 -4.31 -4.67
N GLY A 4 0.92 -4.20 -4.25
CA GLY A 4 -0.18 -5.01 -4.76
C GLY A 4 -1.49 -4.24 -4.79
N GLY A 5 -2.58 -4.93 -5.07
CA GLY A 5 -3.93 -4.37 -5.05
C GLY A 5 -4.42 -3.81 -6.39
N CYS A 6 -3.65 -3.98 -7.47
CA CYS A 6 -4.14 -3.60 -8.80
C CYS A 6 -5.09 -4.69 -9.33
N PRO A 7 -6.36 -4.35 -9.64
CA PRO A 7 -7.32 -5.35 -10.13
C PRO A 7 -6.92 -6.00 -11.45
N GLU A 8 -6.16 -5.29 -12.28
CA GLU A 8 -5.73 -5.75 -13.59
C GLU A 8 -4.35 -6.41 -13.59
N GLY A 9 -3.65 -6.37 -12.46
CA GLY A 9 -2.30 -6.92 -12.34
C GLY A 9 -1.21 -6.16 -13.08
N THR A 10 -1.53 -4.98 -13.62
CA THR A 10 -0.61 -4.18 -14.45
C THR A 10 0.11 -3.08 -13.68
N GLY A 11 -0.38 -2.73 -12.49
CA GLY A 11 0.07 -1.56 -11.74
C GLY A 11 -0.64 -0.26 -12.16
N MET A 12 -1.52 -0.31 -13.15
CA MET A 12 -2.20 0.87 -13.71
C MET A 12 -3.67 0.94 -13.31
N GLY A 13 -4.25 -0.14 -12.80
CA GLY A 13 -5.67 -0.21 -12.48
C GLY A 13 -6.01 0.22 -11.06
N GLY A 14 -7.30 0.38 -10.83
CA GLY A 14 -7.84 0.78 -9.54
C GLY A 14 -9.32 0.42 -9.42
N PRO A 15 -9.98 0.85 -8.31
CA PRO A 15 -11.36 0.43 -8.02
C PRO A 15 -12.42 1.25 -8.75
N GLY A 16 -12.04 2.20 -9.61
CA GLY A 16 -12.97 3.08 -10.30
C GLY A 16 -13.23 4.40 -9.58
N TYR A 17 -12.52 4.64 -8.49
CA TYR A 17 -12.54 5.92 -7.76
C TYR A 17 -11.20 6.12 -7.06
N SER A 18 -10.95 7.33 -6.59
CA SER A 18 -9.83 7.63 -5.71
C SER A 18 -10.32 8.24 -4.40
N ILE A 19 -9.44 8.25 -3.40
CA ILE A 19 -9.75 8.78 -2.08
C ILE A 19 -8.80 9.91 -1.72
N LYS A 20 -9.21 10.75 -0.77
CA LYS A 20 -8.37 11.82 -0.24
C LYS A 20 -7.13 11.21 0.43
N GLY A 21 -5.98 11.78 0.14
CA GLY A 21 -4.70 11.31 0.70
C GLY A 21 -4.54 11.68 2.17
N GLU A 22 -4.33 10.67 3.00
CA GLU A 22 -4.26 10.82 4.46
C GLU A 22 -2.80 10.86 4.94
N PHE A 23 -2.07 11.90 4.52
CA PHE A 23 -0.67 12.09 4.88
C PHE A 23 -0.36 13.57 5.16
N ALA A 24 0.72 13.82 5.90
CA ALA A 24 1.04 15.14 6.44
C ALA A 24 1.14 16.22 5.36
N ALA A 25 1.79 15.96 4.23
CA ALA A 25 1.93 16.93 3.14
C ALA A 25 0.58 17.31 2.51
N ASN A 26 -0.46 16.52 2.73
CA ASN A 26 -1.83 16.77 2.25
C ASN A 26 -2.75 17.31 3.36
N GLY A 27 -2.19 17.75 4.48
CA GLY A 27 -2.94 18.35 5.58
C GLY A 27 -3.59 17.36 6.54
N PHE A 28 -3.27 16.08 6.46
CA PHE A 28 -3.78 15.06 7.37
C PHE A 28 -2.72 14.72 8.42
N ASP A 29 -3.10 14.71 9.69
CA ASP A 29 -2.18 14.39 10.79
C ASP A 29 -1.88 12.88 10.79
N ASN A 30 -0.82 12.50 10.09
CA ASN A 30 -0.34 11.13 10.03
C ASN A 30 1.16 11.13 10.35
N GLN A 31 1.51 10.61 11.52
CA GLN A 31 2.88 10.60 12.03
C GLN A 31 3.56 9.23 11.88
N LEU A 32 2.92 8.29 11.19
CA LEU A 32 3.49 6.97 10.98
C LEU A 32 4.72 7.05 10.08
N LYS A 33 5.78 6.34 10.46
CA LYS A 33 7.03 6.29 9.71
C LYS A 33 7.06 5.06 8.81
N HIS A 34 7.69 5.20 7.65
CA HIS A 34 7.84 4.10 6.69
C HIS A 34 9.05 3.23 7.05
N THR A 35 8.90 2.49 8.14
CA THR A 35 9.89 1.48 8.58
C THR A 35 9.50 0.11 8.04
N ALA A 36 10.43 -0.86 8.13
CA ALA A 36 10.17 -2.23 7.65
C ALA A 36 8.87 -2.80 8.23
N GLY A 37 8.03 -3.36 7.38
CA GLY A 37 6.73 -3.95 7.75
C GLY A 37 5.55 -3.00 7.72
N VAL A 38 5.77 -1.70 7.58
CA VAL A 38 4.66 -0.72 7.50
C VAL A 38 3.91 -0.87 6.18
N ILE A 39 2.58 -0.76 6.24
CA ILE A 39 1.68 -0.81 5.09
C ILE A 39 1.22 0.61 4.79
N SER A 40 1.27 1.01 3.52
CA SER A 40 0.95 2.36 3.08
C SER A 40 0.19 2.33 1.75
N MET A 41 -0.57 3.37 1.47
CA MET A 41 -1.31 3.47 0.20
C MET A 41 -0.41 3.94 -0.93
N ALA A 42 -0.43 3.21 -2.04
CA ALA A 42 0.18 3.66 -3.29
C ALA A 42 -0.73 4.71 -3.95
N ARG A 43 -0.12 5.62 -4.69
CA ARG A 43 -0.83 6.67 -5.44
C ARG A 43 0.01 7.15 -6.61
N SER A 44 -0.60 7.90 -7.51
CA SER A 44 0.14 8.63 -8.53
C SER A 44 0.77 9.90 -7.91
N MET A 45 1.30 10.80 -8.72
CA MET A 45 1.86 12.06 -8.23
C MET A 45 0.80 12.99 -7.61
N MET A 46 -0.47 12.83 -7.99
CA MET A 46 -1.58 13.61 -7.42
C MET A 46 -1.85 13.15 -5.98
N PRO A 47 -2.01 14.09 -5.02
CA PRO A 47 -2.18 13.71 -3.60
C PRO A 47 -3.44 12.91 -3.30
N ASP A 48 -4.52 13.13 -4.04
CA ASP A 48 -5.83 12.48 -3.83
C ASP A 48 -6.10 11.41 -4.89
N SER A 49 -5.09 10.61 -5.22
CA SER A 49 -5.17 9.62 -6.29
C SER A 49 -5.06 8.16 -5.83
N ALA A 50 -5.04 7.92 -4.53
CA ALA A 50 -5.02 6.55 -4.01
C ALA A 50 -6.33 5.84 -4.31
N GLY A 51 -6.24 4.58 -4.69
CA GLY A 51 -7.39 3.73 -4.99
C GLY A 51 -7.31 2.43 -4.21
N SER A 52 -6.95 1.34 -4.89
CA SER A 52 -6.86 0.01 -4.28
C SER A 52 -5.43 -0.48 -4.08
N GLN A 53 -4.45 0.15 -4.69
CA GLN A 53 -3.07 -0.31 -4.58
C GLN A 53 -2.43 0.12 -3.27
N PHE A 54 -1.63 -0.77 -2.70
CA PHE A 54 -0.92 -0.53 -1.44
C PHE A 54 0.47 -1.15 -1.54
N PHE A 55 1.35 -0.77 -0.62
CA PHE A 55 2.66 -1.37 -0.54
C PHE A 55 3.04 -1.70 0.91
N ILE A 56 3.90 -2.70 1.04
CA ILE A 56 4.44 -3.12 2.34
C ILE A 56 5.95 -2.87 2.30
N MET A 57 6.45 -2.19 3.31
CA MET A 57 7.86 -1.84 3.39
C MET A 57 8.72 -3.07 3.68
N HIS A 58 9.69 -3.32 2.83
CA HIS A 58 10.72 -4.34 3.05
C HIS A 58 11.88 -3.79 3.90
N LYS A 59 12.22 -2.53 3.68
CA LYS A 59 13.26 -1.80 4.43
C LYS A 59 12.76 -0.40 4.74
N ASP A 60 13.42 0.27 5.68
CA ASP A 60 13.07 1.64 6.05
C ASP A 60 13.26 2.59 4.85
N ALA A 61 12.31 3.50 4.67
CA ALA A 61 12.35 4.52 3.62
C ALA A 61 11.85 5.85 4.17
N PRO A 62 12.67 6.56 4.93
CA PRO A 62 12.23 7.81 5.59
C PRO A 62 11.83 8.92 4.62
N HIS A 63 12.27 8.87 3.37
CA HIS A 63 11.86 9.83 2.34
C HIS A 63 10.37 9.75 1.98
N LEU A 64 9.69 8.67 2.36
CA LEU A 64 8.24 8.52 2.15
C LEU A 64 7.42 9.10 3.30
N ASP A 65 8.03 9.38 4.44
CA ASP A 65 7.33 9.86 5.63
C ASP A 65 6.68 11.22 5.35
N GLY A 66 5.42 11.36 5.72
CA GLY A 66 4.65 12.57 5.47
C GLY A 66 4.19 12.76 4.03
N GLN A 67 4.58 11.88 3.10
CA GLN A 67 4.27 11.97 1.67
C GLN A 67 3.32 10.88 1.20
N TYR A 68 3.17 9.83 1.99
CA TYR A 68 2.31 8.69 1.71
C TYR A 68 1.50 8.31 2.95
N ALA A 69 0.32 7.74 2.71
CA ALA A 69 -0.62 7.41 3.78
C ALA A 69 -0.33 6.02 4.36
N ALA A 70 0.60 5.95 5.30
CA ALA A 70 0.83 4.74 6.08
C ALA A 70 -0.36 4.49 7.02
N PHE A 71 -0.80 3.23 7.16
CA PHE A 71 -2.00 2.94 7.95
C PHE A 71 -1.94 1.65 8.75
N GLY A 72 -0.88 0.89 8.65
CA GLY A 72 -0.78 -0.38 9.37
C GLY A 72 0.63 -0.93 9.39
N LYS A 73 0.77 -2.10 10.01
CA LYS A 73 2.06 -2.76 10.17
C LYS A 73 1.87 -4.28 10.16
N VAL A 74 2.79 -4.98 9.52
CA VAL A 74 2.83 -6.45 9.54
C VAL A 74 3.19 -6.92 10.95
N VAL A 75 2.38 -7.80 11.52
CA VAL A 75 2.62 -8.42 12.83
C VAL A 75 3.11 -9.85 12.73
N GLU A 76 2.83 -10.53 11.61
CA GLU A 76 3.31 -11.88 11.29
C GLU A 76 3.53 -12.00 9.79
N GLY A 77 4.49 -12.82 9.38
CA GLY A 77 4.73 -13.11 7.95
C GLY A 77 5.72 -12.19 7.27
N MET A 78 6.54 -11.47 8.01
CA MET A 78 7.58 -10.59 7.42
C MET A 78 8.57 -11.37 6.56
N ASP A 79 8.83 -12.63 6.89
CA ASP A 79 9.65 -13.53 6.10
C ASP A 79 9.08 -13.74 4.70
N VAL A 80 7.75 -13.83 4.57
CA VAL A 80 7.06 -13.94 3.28
C VAL A 80 7.20 -12.64 2.48
N VAL A 81 7.03 -11.49 3.13
CA VAL A 81 7.25 -10.16 2.50
C VAL A 81 8.67 -10.06 1.94
N ASN A 82 9.65 -10.46 2.73
CA ASN A 82 11.06 -10.44 2.32
C ASN A 82 11.30 -11.38 1.14
N GLN A 83 10.69 -12.55 1.14
CA GLN A 83 10.80 -13.52 0.06
C GLN A 83 10.23 -12.97 -1.25
N ILE A 84 9.08 -12.32 -1.20
CA ILE A 84 8.46 -11.69 -2.37
C ILE A 84 9.34 -10.54 -2.87
N ALA A 85 9.85 -9.71 -1.95
CA ALA A 85 10.70 -8.57 -2.30
C ALA A 85 12.01 -8.97 -2.98
N GLU A 86 12.49 -10.18 -2.72
CA GLU A 86 13.74 -10.71 -3.29
C GLU A 86 13.51 -11.53 -4.58
N THR A 87 12.26 -11.67 -5.02
CA THR A 87 11.92 -12.38 -6.25
C THR A 87 12.45 -11.64 -7.48
N ASP A 88 12.91 -12.41 -8.48
CA ASP A 88 13.38 -11.84 -9.73
C ASP A 88 12.27 -11.08 -10.46
N THR A 89 12.59 -9.90 -10.93
CA THR A 89 11.65 -9.00 -11.59
C THR A 89 12.18 -8.56 -12.96
N ASP A 90 11.28 -8.07 -13.80
CA ASP A 90 11.64 -7.39 -15.03
C ASP A 90 12.13 -5.95 -14.72
N PHE A 91 12.47 -5.18 -15.77
CA PHE A 91 12.97 -3.82 -15.60
C PHE A 91 11.93 -2.83 -15.08
N SER A 92 10.65 -3.22 -15.03
CA SER A 92 9.55 -2.44 -14.44
C SER A 92 9.27 -2.86 -12.99
N ASP A 93 10.15 -3.66 -12.40
CA ASP A 93 9.98 -4.23 -11.05
C ASP A 93 8.78 -5.15 -10.91
N LYS A 94 8.26 -5.67 -12.02
CA LYS A 94 7.20 -6.68 -11.99
C LYS A 94 7.84 -8.07 -11.89
N PRO A 95 7.46 -8.91 -10.90
CA PRO A 95 7.96 -10.28 -10.81
C PRO A 95 7.69 -11.05 -12.11
N TYR A 96 8.66 -11.84 -12.53
CA TYR A 96 8.47 -12.74 -13.69
C TYR A 96 7.39 -13.79 -13.41
N ASP A 97 7.34 -14.30 -12.17
CA ASP A 97 6.30 -15.20 -11.73
C ASP A 97 5.23 -14.39 -10.98
N ASP A 98 3.98 -14.51 -11.37
CA ASP A 98 2.89 -13.75 -10.75
C ASP A 98 2.79 -14.06 -9.25
N GLN A 99 2.77 -12.99 -8.44
CA GLN A 99 2.54 -13.05 -7.01
C GLN A 99 1.08 -12.68 -6.77
N ILE A 100 0.24 -13.67 -6.51
CA ILE A 100 -1.21 -13.50 -6.51
C ILE A 100 -1.75 -13.45 -5.08
N ILE A 101 -2.55 -12.42 -4.77
CA ILE A 101 -3.33 -12.36 -3.54
C ILE A 101 -4.56 -13.25 -3.74
N LYS A 102 -4.60 -14.40 -3.06
CA LYS A 102 -5.71 -15.33 -3.17
C LYS A 102 -6.92 -14.88 -2.37
N SER A 103 -6.70 -14.27 -1.23
CA SER A 103 -7.77 -13.76 -0.36
C SER A 103 -7.23 -12.73 0.61
N ILE A 104 -8.10 -11.82 1.01
CA ILE A 104 -7.86 -10.90 2.12
C ILE A 104 -9.08 -10.98 3.02
N LYS A 105 -8.85 -11.22 4.32
CA LYS A 105 -9.90 -11.21 5.33
C LYS A 105 -9.66 -10.06 6.28
N VAL A 106 -10.66 -9.23 6.50
CA VAL A 106 -10.57 -8.08 7.38
C VAL A 106 -11.40 -8.34 8.64
N GLU A 107 -10.76 -8.22 9.81
CA GLU A 107 -11.44 -8.31 11.11
C GLU A 107 -11.68 -6.88 11.61
N THR A 108 -12.95 -6.50 11.75
CA THR A 108 -13.34 -5.13 12.17
C THR A 108 -13.78 -5.06 13.62
N PHE A 109 -13.76 -6.19 14.34
CA PHE A 109 -14.13 -6.25 15.78
C PHE A 109 -15.51 -5.64 16.05
N ASP A 110 -16.48 -5.89 15.15
CA ASP A 110 -17.87 -5.36 15.21
C ASP A 110 -17.96 -3.82 15.16
N VAL A 111 -16.91 -3.14 14.67
CA VAL A 111 -16.93 -1.70 14.45
C VAL A 111 -17.38 -1.41 13.02
N ASP A 112 -18.39 -0.53 12.89
CA ASP A 112 -18.84 -0.02 11.59
C ASP A 112 -17.99 1.20 11.22
N TYR A 113 -17.28 1.11 10.10
CA TYR A 113 -16.48 2.21 9.61
C TYR A 113 -17.21 2.98 8.52
N PRO A 114 -17.13 4.32 8.49
CA PRO A 114 -17.72 5.11 7.42
C PRO A 114 -17.01 4.86 6.10
N GLU A 115 -17.73 5.15 5.01
CA GLU A 115 -17.12 5.15 3.69
C GLU A 115 -15.98 6.17 3.61
N PRO A 116 -14.91 5.88 2.84
CA PRO A 116 -13.83 6.84 2.66
C PRO A 116 -14.31 8.08 1.91
N GLN A 117 -13.62 9.19 2.12
CA GLN A 117 -13.87 10.41 1.35
C GLN A 117 -13.33 10.24 -0.06
N LYS A 118 -14.23 10.04 -1.02
CA LYS A 118 -13.88 9.89 -2.43
C LYS A 118 -13.66 11.24 -3.10
N CYS A 119 -12.78 11.22 -4.07
CA CYS A 119 -12.48 12.41 -4.88
C CYS A 119 -13.02 12.29 -6.28
#